data_7364839181d0c6f3952f92751ec4b9ce
#
_entry.id   7364839181d0c6f3952f92751ec4b9ce
#
_cell.length_a   1.000
_cell.length_b   1.000
_cell.length_c   1.000
_cell.angle_alpha   90.00
_cell.angle_beta   90.00
_cell.angle_gamma   90.00
#
_symmetry.space_group_name_H-M   'P 1'
#
loop_
_entity.id
_entity.type
_entity.pdbx_description
1 polymer ?
#
loop_
_entity_poly.entity_id
_entity_poly.type
_entity_poly.pdbx_seq_one_letter_code
_entity_poly.pdbx_strand_id
1 'polypeptide(L)'
;MKSIITTLLMFLTLGIYAQDNEEAMTEKPTLSFSGSVDAYYRSTAEAPATSFANLNGFSLGMFNLVGTYEGEKAGIVADLVFGPRGEDATFLSPTLRPGGSSNILNQLYAYLNVTDNITVTLGNFNTFLGYEVISPTANFNYSTSYMFSYGPFSHTGLKLDASFESGFSIMVGVFNPTDETEFNLSDDYFFGTQLGYDFGQGSIYLNGLFGPDYTQVDLTGGIDIIDALFVGVNATTASDNLFSGVAGYVQYGMSDDFTLGIRAESFTDRGVGAFLPEGLEDESVFAVTLSGQYKIDNLTIIPEFRVDSSSDSDIFEDGSSLSSFLLAVTYGF
;
A
#
# COMPACT_ATOMS: atom_id res chain seq x y z
N MET A 1 0.52 5.93 30.21
CA MET A 1 0.52 4.96 29.10
C MET A 1 0.78 3.51 29.51
N LYS A 2 1.82 3.20 30.32
CA LYS A 2 2.09 1.80 30.80
C LYS A 2 0.88 1.13 31.50
N SER A 3 -0.01 1.89 32.16
CA SER A 3 -1.19 1.38 32.87
C SER A 3 -2.36 0.96 31.92
N ILE A 4 -2.47 1.57 30.74
CA ILE A 4 -3.57 1.29 29.78
C ILE A 4 -3.30 -0.01 29.03
N ILE A 5 -2.07 -0.30 28.67
CA ILE A 5 -1.66 -1.53 27.99
C ILE A 5 -1.88 -2.76 28.89
N THR A 6 -1.60 -2.64 30.19
CA THR A 6 -1.82 -3.73 31.16
C THR A 6 -3.32 -4.03 31.34
N THR A 7 -4.18 -3.03 31.23
CA THR A 7 -5.64 -3.21 31.36
C THR A 7 -6.23 -3.85 30.07
N LEU A 8 -5.71 -3.54 28.90
CA LEU A 8 -6.17 -4.14 27.64
C LEU A 8 -5.80 -5.65 27.55
N LEU A 9 -4.60 -6.03 28.02
CA LEU A 9 -4.18 -7.43 28.10
C LEU A 9 -5.04 -8.25 29.10
N MET A 10 -5.59 -7.63 30.14
CA MET A 10 -6.39 -8.33 31.15
C MET A 10 -7.81 -8.68 30.66
N PHE A 11 -8.34 -7.98 29.65
CA PHE A 11 -9.63 -8.34 29.06
C PHE A 11 -9.56 -9.48 28.05
N LEU A 12 -8.39 -9.76 27.47
CA LEU A 12 -8.16 -10.87 26.52
C LEU A 12 -8.08 -12.24 27.19
N THR A 13 -7.89 -12.33 28.52
CA THR A 13 -7.72 -13.61 29.24
C THR A 13 -9.04 -14.19 29.78
N LEU A 14 -10.19 -13.52 29.68
CA LEU A 14 -11.44 -13.96 30.26
C LEU A 14 -12.39 -14.72 29.31
N GLY A 15 -11.98 -14.93 28.05
CA GLY A 15 -12.83 -15.58 27.02
C GLY A 15 -12.53 -17.04 26.69
N ILE A 16 -11.57 -17.72 27.35
CA ILE A 16 -11.09 -19.04 26.92
C ILE A 16 -11.72 -20.22 27.70
N TYR A 17 -12.75 -20.03 28.46
CA TYR A 17 -13.47 -21.14 29.13
C TYR A 17 -14.92 -21.17 28.66
N ALA A 18 -15.20 -22.00 27.68
CA ALA A 18 -16.36 -22.86 27.42
C ALA A 18 -16.45 -23.17 25.91
N GLN A 19 -16.21 -24.40 25.55
CA GLN A 19 -17.30 -25.26 25.03
C GLN A 19 -16.77 -26.64 24.66
N ASP A 20 -17.34 -27.62 25.34
CA ASP A 20 -17.33 -29.01 24.88
C ASP A 20 -18.42 -29.24 23.84
N ASN A 21 -18.03 -30.00 22.78
CA ASN A 21 -18.84 -30.90 21.96
C ASN A 21 -20.07 -30.35 21.21
N GLU A 22 -19.85 -30.02 19.96
CA GLU A 22 -20.63 -30.56 18.84
C GLU A 22 -19.65 -30.85 17.70
N GLU A 23 -19.75 -32.03 17.06
CA GLU A 23 -19.02 -32.36 15.83
C GLU A 23 -19.53 -31.48 14.70
N ALA A 24 -19.14 -30.20 14.69
CA ALA A 24 -19.19 -29.37 13.51
C ALA A 24 -18.18 -29.96 12.53
N MET A 25 -18.57 -30.14 11.29
CA MET A 25 -17.64 -30.47 10.20
C MET A 25 -16.62 -29.34 10.14
N THR A 26 -15.49 -29.50 10.83
CA THR A 26 -14.39 -28.54 10.79
C THR A 26 -13.87 -28.50 9.36
N GLU A 27 -14.01 -27.37 8.70
CA GLU A 27 -13.35 -27.13 7.42
C GLU A 27 -11.87 -27.41 7.63
N LYS A 28 -11.30 -28.23 6.75
CA LYS A 28 -9.87 -28.56 6.85
C LYS A 28 -9.07 -27.29 6.59
N PRO A 29 -8.03 -27.03 7.40
CA PRO A 29 -7.17 -25.89 7.16
C PRO A 29 -6.65 -25.89 5.72
N THR A 30 -6.68 -24.74 5.07
CA THR A 30 -6.23 -24.57 3.69
C THR A 30 -4.88 -23.88 3.66
N LEU A 31 -3.93 -24.46 2.95
CA LEU A 31 -2.66 -23.84 2.60
C LEU A 31 -2.72 -23.46 1.13
N SER A 32 -2.58 -22.17 0.84
CA SER A 32 -2.56 -21.63 -0.53
C SER A 32 -1.29 -20.84 -0.79
N PHE A 33 -0.91 -20.79 -2.05
CA PHE A 33 0.17 -19.96 -2.55
C PHE A 33 -0.33 -19.15 -3.73
N SER A 34 0.06 -17.89 -3.75
CA SER A 34 -0.13 -16.98 -4.88
C SER A 34 1.10 -16.12 -5.03
N GLY A 35 1.19 -15.38 -6.12
CA GLY A 35 2.32 -14.51 -6.30
C GLY A 35 2.33 -13.82 -7.64
N SER A 36 3.41 -13.08 -7.90
CA SER A 36 3.62 -12.40 -9.17
C SER A 36 5.08 -12.28 -9.53
N VAL A 37 5.32 -12.06 -10.80
CA VAL A 37 6.62 -11.62 -11.32
C VAL A 37 6.39 -10.43 -12.25
N ASP A 38 7.32 -9.49 -12.27
CA ASP A 38 7.28 -8.37 -13.18
C ASP A 38 8.67 -7.94 -13.64
N ALA A 39 8.70 -7.36 -14.83
CA ALA A 39 9.86 -6.73 -15.43
C ALA A 39 9.39 -5.59 -16.34
N TYR A 40 10.29 -4.64 -16.61
CA TYR A 40 9.93 -3.48 -17.40
C TYR A 40 11.10 -2.96 -18.22
N TYR A 41 10.77 -2.10 -19.19
CA TYR A 41 11.68 -1.24 -19.91
C TYR A 41 11.33 0.22 -19.64
N ARG A 42 12.31 1.06 -19.33
CA ARG A 42 12.18 2.51 -19.17
C ARG A 42 13.03 3.23 -20.17
N SER A 43 12.49 4.25 -20.84
CA SER A 43 13.16 4.95 -21.96
C SER A 43 14.14 6.04 -21.54
N THR A 44 14.04 6.54 -20.30
CA THR A 44 14.83 7.67 -19.80
C THR A 44 15.74 7.24 -18.66
N ALA A 45 16.93 7.82 -18.57
CA ALA A 45 17.86 7.61 -17.45
C ALA A 45 17.35 8.29 -16.18
N GLU A 46 16.88 9.53 -16.30
CA GLU A 46 16.25 10.24 -15.21
C GLU A 46 14.89 9.63 -14.90
N ALA A 47 14.61 9.43 -13.61
CA ALA A 47 13.36 8.92 -13.09
C ALA A 47 12.65 9.99 -12.24
N PRO A 48 11.31 9.99 -12.15
CA PRO A 48 10.63 10.79 -11.15
C PRO A 48 11.07 10.35 -9.76
N ALA A 49 11.05 11.27 -8.81
CA ALA A 49 11.40 10.97 -7.42
C ALA A 49 10.26 10.18 -6.73
N THR A 50 9.84 9.07 -7.35
CA THR A 50 8.83 8.14 -6.81
C THR A 50 9.47 6.79 -6.54
N SER A 51 8.82 5.95 -5.74
CA SER A 51 9.22 4.56 -5.52
C SER A 51 8.94 3.73 -6.75
N PHE A 52 9.76 2.72 -6.98
CA PHE A 52 9.59 1.68 -7.99
C PHE A 52 9.72 2.14 -9.46
N ALA A 53 10.00 1.19 -10.33
CA ALA A 53 10.09 1.39 -11.78
C ALA A 53 11.11 2.47 -12.23
N ASN A 54 12.13 2.77 -11.43
CA ASN A 54 13.08 3.88 -11.63
C ASN A 54 14.40 3.48 -12.29
N LEU A 55 14.64 2.17 -12.50
CA LEU A 55 15.86 1.71 -13.17
C LEU A 55 15.76 1.90 -14.68
N ASN A 56 16.85 2.33 -15.30
CA ASN A 56 16.91 2.62 -16.74
C ASN A 56 17.01 1.36 -17.60
N GLY A 57 16.44 1.40 -18.79
CA GLY A 57 16.52 0.30 -19.77
C GLY A 57 15.67 -0.90 -19.34
N PHE A 58 16.12 -2.12 -19.69
CA PHE A 58 15.46 -3.36 -19.26
C PHE A 58 15.82 -3.68 -17.82
N SER A 59 14.81 -3.77 -16.98
CA SER A 59 14.97 -3.90 -15.54
C SER A 59 14.00 -4.90 -14.95
N LEU A 60 14.40 -5.53 -13.84
CA LEU A 60 13.53 -6.37 -13.05
C LEU A 60 12.64 -5.47 -12.15
N GLY A 61 11.42 -5.91 -11.91
CA GLY A 61 10.59 -5.41 -10.83
C GLY A 61 10.79 -6.27 -9.58
N MET A 62 9.85 -7.17 -9.29
CA MET A 62 9.98 -8.12 -8.19
C MET A 62 9.43 -9.51 -8.56
N PHE A 63 9.89 -10.51 -7.82
CA PHE A 63 9.18 -11.75 -7.60
C PHE A 63 8.51 -11.67 -6.23
N ASN A 64 7.20 -11.89 -6.20
CA ASN A 64 6.40 -11.89 -4.98
C ASN A 64 5.82 -13.29 -4.77
N LEU A 65 5.90 -13.81 -3.55
CA LEU A 65 5.34 -15.10 -3.16
C LEU A 65 4.57 -14.94 -1.86
N VAL A 66 3.27 -15.17 -1.90
CA VAL A 66 2.37 -15.11 -0.75
C VAL A 66 1.95 -16.51 -0.37
N GLY A 67 2.27 -16.92 0.85
CA GLY A 67 1.77 -18.14 1.48
C GLY A 67 0.70 -17.79 2.52
N THR A 68 -0.48 -18.39 2.41
CA THR A 68 -1.57 -18.21 3.36
C THR A 68 -1.97 -19.56 3.93
N TYR A 69 -1.97 -19.67 5.26
CA TYR A 69 -2.55 -20.79 5.97
C TYR A 69 -3.81 -20.33 6.70
N GLU A 70 -4.95 -20.84 6.30
CA GLU A 70 -6.26 -20.47 6.79
C GLU A 70 -6.88 -21.64 7.56
N GLY A 71 -7.10 -21.45 8.86
CA GLY A 71 -7.85 -22.34 9.72
C GLY A 71 -9.26 -21.79 9.98
N GLU A 72 -10.06 -22.51 10.74
CA GLU A 72 -11.47 -22.16 11.03
C GLU A 72 -11.63 -20.75 11.64
N LYS A 73 -10.75 -20.39 12.59
CA LYS A 73 -10.81 -19.10 13.31
C LYS A 73 -9.54 -18.29 13.24
N ALA A 74 -8.45 -18.87 12.80
CA ALA A 74 -7.16 -18.19 12.80
C ALA A 74 -6.34 -18.58 11.58
N GLY A 75 -5.48 -17.69 11.15
CA GLY A 75 -4.59 -17.94 10.03
C GLY A 75 -3.30 -17.14 10.13
N ILE A 76 -2.42 -17.39 9.18
CA ILE A 76 -1.18 -16.67 8.99
C ILE A 76 -1.00 -16.29 7.53
N VAL A 77 -0.33 -15.18 7.29
CA VAL A 77 0.11 -14.74 5.97
C VAL A 77 1.60 -14.47 6.03
N ALA A 78 2.32 -14.99 5.03
CA ALA A 78 3.72 -14.68 4.79
C ALA A 78 3.87 -14.24 3.33
N ASP A 79 4.27 -12.99 3.12
CA ASP A 79 4.46 -12.37 1.82
C ASP A 79 5.94 -12.06 1.63
N LEU A 80 6.58 -12.80 0.73
CA LEU A 80 8.01 -12.72 0.43
C LEU A 80 8.22 -11.98 -0.89
N VAL A 81 9.18 -11.06 -0.91
CA VAL A 81 9.52 -10.23 -2.06
C VAL A 81 11.02 -10.32 -2.37
N PHE A 82 11.34 -10.31 -3.65
CA PHE A 82 12.72 -10.38 -4.16
C PHE A 82 12.85 -9.48 -5.39
N GLY A 83 14.01 -8.89 -5.57
CA GLY A 83 14.29 -7.98 -6.67
C GLY A 83 14.15 -6.50 -6.29
N PRO A 84 14.49 -5.57 -7.20
CA PRO A 84 14.59 -4.14 -6.88
C PRO A 84 13.33 -3.55 -6.24
N ARG A 85 12.15 -3.83 -6.78
CA ARG A 85 10.88 -3.36 -6.20
C ARG A 85 10.63 -3.95 -4.81
N GLY A 86 11.01 -5.22 -4.58
CA GLY A 86 10.92 -5.85 -3.27
C GLY A 86 11.88 -5.24 -2.25
N GLU A 87 13.10 -4.92 -2.67
CA GLU A 87 14.09 -4.25 -1.83
C GLU A 87 13.63 -2.83 -1.46
N ASP A 88 13.08 -2.09 -2.41
CA ASP A 88 12.51 -0.75 -2.16
C ASP A 88 11.29 -0.83 -1.23
N ALA A 89 10.45 -1.86 -1.34
CA ALA A 89 9.29 -2.04 -0.47
C ALA A 89 9.65 -2.33 1.00
N THR A 90 10.83 -2.90 1.23
CA THR A 90 11.32 -3.29 2.57
C THR A 90 12.56 -2.50 2.99
N PHE A 91 12.72 -1.29 2.48
CA PHE A 91 13.94 -0.48 2.51
C PHE A 91 14.52 -0.22 3.92
N LEU A 92 13.70 -0.14 4.95
CA LEU A 92 14.17 0.07 6.31
C LEU A 92 14.72 -1.21 6.97
N SER A 93 14.27 -2.41 6.56
CA SER A 93 14.69 -3.67 7.16
C SER A 93 16.22 -3.90 7.16
N PRO A 94 16.96 -3.68 6.04
CA PRO A 94 18.42 -3.79 6.05
C PRO A 94 19.11 -2.75 6.91
N THR A 95 18.53 -1.57 7.05
CA THR A 95 19.07 -0.47 7.86
C THR A 95 18.99 -0.79 9.34
N LEU A 96 17.84 -1.33 9.77
CA LEU A 96 17.58 -1.68 11.16
C LEU A 96 18.40 -2.89 11.62
N ARG A 97 18.60 -3.86 10.73
CA ARG A 97 19.31 -5.11 11.02
C ARG A 97 20.18 -5.55 9.83
N PRO A 98 21.36 -4.93 9.64
CA PRO A 98 22.25 -5.30 8.55
C PRO A 98 22.59 -6.80 8.57
N GLY A 99 22.40 -7.49 7.45
CA GLY A 99 22.60 -8.93 7.32
C GLY A 99 21.44 -9.79 7.87
N GLY A 100 20.35 -9.21 8.29
CA GLY A 100 19.09 -9.91 8.55
C GLY A 100 18.42 -10.39 7.26
N SER A 101 17.42 -11.27 7.38
CA SER A 101 16.66 -11.82 6.26
C SER A 101 15.29 -11.14 6.07
N SER A 102 14.92 -10.19 6.91
CA SER A 102 13.63 -9.50 6.86
C SER A 102 13.50 -8.51 5.72
N ASN A 103 14.58 -8.18 5.03
CA ASN A 103 14.55 -7.41 3.78
C ASN A 103 13.84 -8.13 2.61
N ILE A 104 13.34 -9.33 2.83
CA ILE A 104 12.47 -10.07 1.90
C ILE A 104 11.05 -10.25 2.44
N LEU A 105 10.75 -9.71 3.61
CA LEU A 105 9.44 -9.84 4.26
C LEU A 105 8.62 -8.58 4.01
N ASN A 106 7.72 -8.64 3.02
CA ASN A 106 6.74 -7.58 2.80
C ASN A 106 5.62 -7.63 3.84
N GLN A 107 5.10 -8.82 4.11
CA GLN A 107 4.13 -9.03 5.19
C GLN A 107 4.41 -10.32 5.95
N LEU A 108 4.23 -10.29 7.25
CA LEU A 108 4.25 -11.48 8.11
C LEU A 108 3.34 -11.23 9.31
N TYR A 109 2.18 -11.84 9.32
CA TYR A 109 1.22 -11.66 10.40
C TYR A 109 0.37 -12.90 10.66
N ALA A 110 -0.15 -12.98 11.88
CA ALA A 110 -1.21 -13.89 12.26
C ALA A 110 -2.50 -13.13 12.53
N TYR A 111 -3.64 -13.74 12.26
CA TYR A 111 -4.93 -13.17 12.56
C TYR A 111 -5.84 -14.18 13.29
N LEU A 112 -6.80 -13.62 14.04
CA LEU A 112 -7.85 -14.34 14.75
C LEU A 112 -9.20 -13.71 14.43
N ASN A 113 -10.11 -14.48 13.86
CA ASN A 113 -11.52 -14.12 13.70
C ASN A 113 -12.22 -14.35 15.05
N VAL A 114 -12.40 -13.27 15.81
CA VAL A 114 -13.07 -13.31 17.12
C VAL A 114 -14.56 -13.61 16.95
N THR A 115 -15.14 -13.02 15.91
CA THR A 115 -16.48 -13.30 15.39
C THR A 115 -16.43 -13.26 13.86
N ASP A 116 -17.53 -13.55 13.19
CA ASP A 116 -17.63 -13.44 11.72
C ASP A 116 -17.34 -12.03 11.20
N ASN A 117 -17.47 -11.02 12.05
CA ASN A 117 -17.35 -9.60 11.69
C ASN A 117 -16.18 -8.88 12.37
N ILE A 118 -15.44 -9.56 13.26
CA ILE A 118 -14.34 -8.94 14.03
C ILE A 118 -13.10 -9.80 13.90
N THR A 119 -12.03 -9.19 13.37
CA THR A 119 -10.72 -9.81 13.23
C THR A 119 -9.66 -9.02 13.99
N VAL A 120 -8.80 -9.74 14.70
CA VAL A 120 -7.59 -9.18 15.35
C VAL A 120 -6.37 -9.67 14.59
N THR A 121 -5.47 -8.77 14.20
CA THR A 121 -4.25 -9.08 13.45
C THR A 121 -3.03 -8.60 14.22
N LEU A 122 -1.99 -9.41 14.30
CA LEU A 122 -0.70 -9.09 14.91
C LEU A 122 0.45 -9.46 13.96
N GLY A 123 1.32 -8.53 13.70
CA GLY A 123 2.51 -8.70 12.85
C GLY A 123 2.77 -7.50 11.97
N ASN A 124 3.49 -7.70 10.85
CA ASN A 124 3.75 -6.70 9.83
C ASN A 124 2.80 -6.91 8.65
N PHE A 125 2.13 -5.86 8.22
CA PHE A 125 1.17 -5.87 7.11
C PHE A 125 1.25 -4.56 6.32
N ASN A 126 0.84 -4.60 5.05
CA ASN A 126 0.80 -3.42 4.19
C ASN A 126 -0.02 -2.30 4.80
N THR A 127 0.33 -1.07 4.47
CA THR A 127 -0.36 0.11 4.97
C THR A 127 -1.85 0.10 4.61
N PHE A 128 -2.64 0.73 5.45
CA PHE A 128 -4.04 1.05 5.21
C PHE A 128 -4.26 2.48 4.68
N LEU A 129 -3.17 3.24 4.50
CA LEU A 129 -3.17 4.59 3.94
C LEU A 129 -2.85 4.53 2.45
N GLY A 130 -3.43 5.45 1.70
CA GLY A 130 -3.18 5.58 0.27
C GLY A 130 -4.04 4.66 -0.59
N TYR A 131 -4.03 4.94 -1.89
CA TYR A 131 -4.82 4.23 -2.91
C TYR A 131 -4.01 3.12 -3.60
N GLU A 132 -2.73 3.38 -3.85
CA GLU A 132 -1.84 2.44 -4.51
C GLU A 132 -1.22 1.45 -3.51
N VAL A 133 -0.75 0.32 -4.03
CA VAL A 133 -0.14 -0.76 -3.24
C VAL A 133 1.21 -1.19 -3.81
N ILE A 134 1.98 -1.96 -3.04
CA ILE A 134 3.31 -2.45 -3.44
C ILE A 134 3.22 -3.42 -4.62
N SER A 135 2.23 -4.32 -4.64
CA SER A 135 2.07 -5.32 -5.71
C SER A 135 1.71 -4.65 -7.03
N PRO A 136 2.50 -4.83 -8.11
CA PRO A 136 2.23 -4.23 -9.41
C PRO A 136 0.98 -4.82 -10.11
N THR A 137 0.58 -6.03 -9.74
CA THR A 137 -0.62 -6.68 -10.31
C THR A 137 -1.92 -6.13 -9.71
N ALA A 138 -1.84 -5.41 -8.58
CA ALA A 138 -2.99 -4.81 -7.92
C ALA A 138 -3.14 -3.30 -8.21
N ASN A 139 -2.17 -2.69 -8.90
CA ASN A 139 -2.25 -1.32 -9.38
C ASN A 139 -2.64 -1.27 -10.85
N PHE A 140 -3.41 -0.25 -11.24
CA PHE A 140 -3.68 -0.01 -12.65
C PHE A 140 -2.46 0.57 -13.38
N ASN A 141 -1.82 1.60 -12.79
CA ASN A 141 -0.58 2.17 -13.30
C ASN A 141 0.60 1.35 -12.76
N TYR A 142 1.61 1.11 -13.60
CA TYR A 142 2.79 0.35 -13.17
C TYR A 142 3.75 1.21 -12.32
N SER A 143 3.98 2.46 -12.73
CA SER A 143 4.70 3.44 -11.90
C SER A 143 3.78 3.99 -10.80
N THR A 144 4.37 4.32 -9.67
CA THR A 144 3.65 4.81 -8.49
C THR A 144 3.53 6.33 -8.45
N SER A 145 2.56 6.82 -7.71
CA SER A 145 2.38 8.25 -7.40
C SER A 145 3.42 8.73 -6.39
N TYR A 146 3.57 10.05 -6.28
CA TYR A 146 4.36 10.66 -5.21
C TYR A 146 3.71 10.42 -3.84
N MET A 147 2.38 10.54 -3.72
CA MET A 147 1.69 10.28 -2.46
C MET A 147 1.92 8.87 -1.93
N PHE A 148 1.94 7.86 -2.80
CA PHE A 148 2.31 6.50 -2.40
C PHE A 148 3.76 6.43 -1.94
N SER A 149 4.66 7.07 -2.67
CA SER A 149 6.11 6.95 -2.47
C SER A 149 6.61 7.58 -1.17
N TYR A 150 5.93 8.63 -0.71
CA TYR A 150 6.27 9.35 0.52
C TYR A 150 5.32 9.05 1.69
N GLY A 151 4.29 8.24 1.46
CA GLY A 151 3.47 7.62 2.50
C GLY A 151 4.10 6.35 3.08
N PRO A 152 3.56 5.81 4.17
CA PRO A 152 4.02 4.55 4.74
C PRO A 152 3.73 3.36 3.81
N PHE A 153 4.63 2.36 3.80
CA PHE A 153 4.45 1.10 3.08
C PHE A 153 3.87 0.00 3.95
N SER A 154 4.27 -0.03 5.23
CA SER A 154 3.87 -1.11 6.14
C SER A 154 3.70 -0.62 7.58
N HIS A 155 3.02 -1.44 8.37
CA HIS A 155 2.87 -1.24 9.81
C HIS A 155 3.13 -2.55 10.54
N THR A 156 3.95 -2.49 11.59
CA THR A 156 4.13 -3.60 12.52
C THR A 156 3.42 -3.31 13.82
N GLY A 157 2.44 -4.14 14.18
CA GLY A 157 1.67 -3.92 15.39
C GLY A 157 0.44 -4.79 15.50
N LEU A 158 -0.51 -4.30 16.28
CA LEU A 158 -1.80 -4.93 16.55
C LEU A 158 -2.91 -4.08 15.99
N LYS A 159 -3.80 -4.66 15.19
CA LYS A 159 -5.03 -4.01 14.75
C LYS A 159 -6.26 -4.88 14.98
N LEU A 160 -7.39 -4.22 15.08
CA LEU A 160 -8.73 -4.79 15.13
C LEU A 160 -9.54 -4.22 13.97
N ASP A 161 -10.07 -5.09 13.15
CA ASP A 161 -10.97 -4.77 12.05
C ASP A 161 -12.38 -5.22 12.43
N ALA A 162 -13.39 -4.38 12.18
CA ALA A 162 -14.79 -4.72 12.33
C ALA A 162 -15.58 -4.29 11.09
N SER A 163 -16.42 -5.18 10.55
CA SER A 163 -17.28 -4.92 9.40
C SER A 163 -18.73 -5.14 9.77
N PHE A 164 -19.66 -4.40 9.14
CA PHE A 164 -21.07 -4.42 9.44
C PHE A 164 -21.88 -4.69 8.16
N GLU A 165 -23.00 -5.38 8.29
CA GLU A 165 -23.92 -5.67 7.17
C GLU A 165 -24.42 -4.41 6.44
N SER A 166 -24.36 -3.25 7.08
CA SER A 166 -24.70 -1.96 6.49
C SER A 166 -23.68 -1.44 5.45
N GLY A 167 -22.58 -2.14 5.24
CA GLY A 167 -21.44 -1.71 4.40
C GLY A 167 -20.41 -0.87 5.15
N PHE A 168 -20.66 -0.45 6.39
CA PHE A 168 -19.65 0.23 7.20
C PHE A 168 -18.59 -0.72 7.71
N SER A 169 -17.35 -0.20 7.81
CA SER A 169 -16.23 -0.88 8.47
C SER A 169 -15.44 0.11 9.31
N ILE A 170 -14.77 -0.42 10.32
CA ILE A 170 -13.84 0.34 11.15
C ILE A 170 -12.60 -0.52 11.44
N MET A 171 -11.44 0.08 11.34
CA MET A 171 -10.18 -0.46 11.84
C MET A 171 -9.62 0.49 12.89
N VAL A 172 -9.07 -0.08 13.95
CA VAL A 172 -8.24 0.64 14.94
C VAL A 172 -7.02 -0.19 15.26
N GLY A 173 -5.88 0.46 15.46
CA GLY A 173 -4.63 -0.24 15.74
C GLY A 173 -3.60 0.60 16.47
N VAL A 174 -2.61 -0.11 17.02
CA VAL A 174 -1.41 0.47 17.62
C VAL A 174 -0.20 -0.19 16.97
N PHE A 175 0.70 0.64 16.47
CA PHE A 175 1.81 0.22 15.62
C PHE A 175 3.13 0.81 16.11
N ASN A 176 4.22 0.20 15.71
CA ASN A 176 5.53 0.85 15.69
C ASN A 176 5.48 2.09 14.76
N PRO A 177 6.47 2.98 14.77
CA PRO A 177 6.66 3.94 13.69
C PRO A 177 6.61 3.25 12.33
N THR A 178 6.18 3.98 11.31
CA THR A 178 5.96 3.43 9.96
C THR A 178 7.22 2.77 9.40
N ASP A 179 7.02 1.65 8.69
CA ASP A 179 8.08 0.90 8.01
C ASP A 179 9.15 0.27 8.93
N GLU A 180 9.01 0.37 10.25
CA GLU A 180 9.82 -0.35 11.22
C GLU A 180 9.34 -1.80 11.35
N THR A 181 9.78 -2.65 10.41
CA THR A 181 9.26 -4.02 10.23
C THR A 181 9.63 -4.96 11.37
N GLU A 182 10.88 -4.92 11.87
CA GLU A 182 11.39 -5.93 12.80
C GLU A 182 11.15 -5.60 14.28
N PHE A 183 11.32 -4.34 14.66
CA PHE A 183 11.21 -3.89 16.06
C PHE A 183 11.06 -2.37 16.14
N ASN A 184 10.62 -1.88 17.29
CA ASN A 184 10.47 -0.47 17.56
C ASN A 184 11.81 0.13 18.03
N LEU A 185 12.35 1.09 17.27
CA LEU A 185 13.63 1.74 17.55
C LEU A 185 13.54 2.86 18.60
N SER A 186 12.43 3.62 18.55
CA SER A 186 12.29 4.87 19.33
C SER A 186 11.51 4.68 20.62
N ASP A 187 10.91 3.51 20.87
CA ASP A 187 9.91 3.25 21.91
C ASP A 187 8.62 4.09 21.74
N ASP A 188 8.44 4.74 20.59
CA ASP A 188 7.22 5.46 20.23
C ASP A 188 6.19 4.51 19.62
N TYR A 189 4.90 4.88 19.76
CA TYR A 189 3.81 4.12 19.17
C TYR A 189 2.89 5.04 18.39
N PHE A 190 2.45 4.54 17.26
CA PHE A 190 1.47 5.18 16.39
C PHE A 190 0.09 4.58 16.61
N PHE A 191 -0.92 5.41 16.57
CA PHE A 191 -2.31 5.00 16.58
C PHE A 191 -2.89 5.17 15.19
N GLY A 192 -3.47 4.10 14.63
CA GLY A 192 -4.12 4.11 13.32
C GLY A 192 -5.61 3.87 13.41
N THR A 193 -6.35 4.49 12.50
CA THR A 193 -7.78 4.25 12.33
C THR A 193 -8.18 4.35 10.86
N GLN A 194 -9.15 3.55 10.46
CA GLN A 194 -9.80 3.63 9.16
C GLN A 194 -11.31 3.53 9.34
N LEU A 195 -12.05 4.39 8.68
CA LEU A 195 -13.50 4.30 8.53
C LEU A 195 -13.80 4.01 7.07
N GLY A 196 -14.46 2.90 6.80
CA GLY A 196 -14.83 2.47 5.45
C GLY A 196 -16.32 2.43 5.25
N TYR A 197 -16.73 2.67 4.02
CA TYR A 197 -18.11 2.46 3.59
C TYR A 197 -18.13 1.87 2.17
N ASP A 198 -18.66 0.65 2.08
CA ASP A 198 -18.96 -0.05 0.82
C ASP A 198 -20.43 0.21 0.47
N PHE A 199 -20.68 0.75 -0.72
CA PHE A 199 -22.03 1.03 -1.23
C PHE A 199 -22.38 0.16 -2.45
N GLY A 200 -21.64 -0.94 -2.66
CA GLY A 200 -21.90 -1.99 -3.64
C GLY A 200 -21.30 -1.74 -5.03
N GLN A 201 -21.32 -0.51 -5.52
CA GLN A 201 -20.66 -0.11 -6.78
C GLN A 201 -19.26 0.50 -6.54
N GLY A 202 -18.85 0.59 -5.28
CA GLY A 202 -17.58 1.16 -4.90
C GLY A 202 -17.46 1.31 -3.41
N SER A 203 -16.35 1.91 -2.98
CA SER A 203 -16.05 2.12 -1.57
C SER A 203 -15.32 3.44 -1.35
N ILE A 204 -15.40 3.94 -0.13
CA ILE A 204 -14.66 5.11 0.32
C ILE A 204 -14.09 4.84 1.72
N TYR A 205 -12.87 5.30 1.95
CA TYR A 205 -12.15 5.12 3.22
C TYR A 205 -11.58 6.45 3.67
N LEU A 206 -11.79 6.76 4.94
CA LEU A 206 -11.10 7.85 5.65
C LEU A 206 -10.13 7.22 6.63
N ASN A 207 -8.85 7.52 6.46
CA ASN A 207 -7.75 6.94 7.18
C ASN A 207 -7.06 8.00 8.04
N GLY A 208 -6.59 7.62 9.21
CA GLY A 208 -5.79 8.45 10.08
C GLY A 208 -4.66 7.67 10.74
N LEU A 209 -3.47 8.25 10.78
CA LEU A 209 -2.31 7.73 11.48
C LEU A 209 -1.70 8.85 12.32
N PHE A 210 -1.50 8.58 13.62
CA PHE A 210 -1.11 9.57 14.62
C PHE A 210 0.03 9.04 15.46
N GLY A 211 1.20 9.69 15.39
CA GLY A 211 2.38 9.46 16.22
C GLY A 211 2.79 10.71 16.98
N PRO A 212 3.87 10.68 17.78
CA PRO A 212 4.32 11.82 18.55
C PRO A 212 4.59 13.07 17.70
N ASP A 213 5.29 12.92 16.58
CA ASP A 213 5.67 14.01 15.66
C ASP A 213 5.16 13.74 14.23
N TYR A 214 4.17 12.87 14.09
CA TYR A 214 3.61 12.48 12.80
C TYR A 214 2.10 12.41 12.86
N THR A 215 1.47 13.03 11.88
CA THR A 215 0.03 12.90 11.63
C THR A 215 -0.20 12.78 10.15
N GLN A 216 -0.92 11.76 9.72
CA GLN A 216 -1.40 11.66 8.33
C GLN A 216 -2.89 11.42 8.33
N VAL A 217 -3.60 12.18 7.50
CA VAL A 217 -5.01 11.95 7.18
C VAL A 217 -5.12 11.73 5.69
N ASP A 218 -5.81 10.67 5.33
CA ASP A 218 -5.91 10.20 3.95
C ASP A 218 -7.35 9.82 3.62
N LEU A 219 -7.80 10.17 2.44
CA LEU A 219 -9.09 9.79 1.88
C LEU A 219 -8.83 9.02 0.59
N THR A 220 -9.33 7.79 0.51
CA THR A 220 -9.29 6.99 -0.70
C THR A 220 -10.68 6.51 -1.06
N GLY A 221 -10.92 6.28 -2.34
CA GLY A 221 -12.17 5.68 -2.78
C GLY A 221 -12.21 5.48 -4.28
N GLY A 222 -13.19 4.69 -4.69
CA GLY A 222 -13.44 4.42 -6.10
C GLY A 222 -14.85 3.91 -6.34
N ILE A 223 -15.33 4.12 -7.55
CA ILE A 223 -16.68 3.73 -7.96
C ILE A 223 -16.70 3.30 -9.43
N ASP A 224 -17.38 2.21 -9.69
CA ASP A 224 -17.79 1.80 -11.04
C ASP A 224 -19.03 2.60 -11.44
N ILE A 225 -18.84 3.62 -12.28
CA ILE A 225 -19.94 4.45 -12.81
C ILE A 225 -20.84 3.62 -13.73
N ILE A 226 -20.21 2.81 -14.55
CA ILE A 226 -20.80 1.74 -15.39
C ILE A 226 -19.79 0.59 -15.46
N ASP A 227 -20.18 -0.57 -15.94
CA ASP A 227 -19.32 -1.78 -16.04
C ASP A 227 -17.96 -1.51 -16.72
N ALA A 228 -17.90 -0.55 -17.63
CA ALA A 228 -16.69 -0.20 -18.38
C ALA A 228 -15.93 1.00 -17.80
N LEU A 229 -16.48 1.77 -16.85
CA LEU A 229 -15.88 3.02 -16.39
C LEU A 229 -15.73 3.03 -14.88
N PHE A 230 -14.50 2.98 -14.42
CA PHE A 230 -14.12 3.20 -13.03
C PHE A 230 -13.55 4.60 -12.82
N VAL A 231 -13.88 5.22 -11.69
CA VAL A 231 -13.31 6.49 -11.22
C VAL A 231 -12.83 6.32 -9.78
N GLY A 232 -11.60 6.75 -9.51
CA GLY A 232 -10.99 6.69 -8.18
C GLY A 232 -10.43 8.03 -7.74
N VAL A 233 -10.20 8.18 -6.44
CA VAL A 233 -9.60 9.36 -5.81
C VAL A 233 -8.69 8.96 -4.66
N ASN A 234 -7.60 9.70 -4.50
CA ASN A 234 -6.79 9.72 -3.28
C ASN A 234 -6.50 11.18 -2.91
N ALA A 235 -6.66 11.53 -1.65
CA ALA A 235 -6.26 12.84 -1.13
C ALA A 235 -5.63 12.65 0.25
N THR A 236 -4.43 13.20 0.46
CA THR A 236 -3.69 13.01 1.70
C THR A 236 -3.00 14.28 2.16
N THR A 237 -2.82 14.40 3.46
CA THR A 237 -1.92 15.37 4.08
C THR A 237 -1.19 14.72 5.24
N ALA A 238 0.13 14.90 5.28
CA ALA A 238 1.00 14.33 6.30
C ALA A 238 1.77 15.45 6.98
N SER A 239 1.54 15.67 8.28
CA SER A 239 2.08 16.75 9.12
C SER A 239 2.32 18.07 8.36
N ASP A 240 2.32 19.19 9.00
CA ASP A 240 2.38 20.50 8.32
C ASP A 240 3.66 20.72 7.49
N ASN A 241 4.70 19.94 7.73
CA ASN A 241 6.03 20.09 7.15
C ASN A 241 6.48 18.85 6.33
N LEU A 242 5.61 17.93 5.99
CA LEU A 242 5.98 16.76 5.19
C LEU A 242 5.46 16.86 3.76
N PHE A 243 4.22 16.52 3.52
CA PHE A 243 3.65 16.60 2.17
C PHE A 243 2.13 16.68 2.19
N SER A 244 1.58 17.05 1.06
CA SER A 244 0.16 16.89 0.76
C SER A 244 -0.03 16.59 -0.72
N GLY A 245 -1.15 15.96 -1.07
CA GLY A 245 -1.44 15.67 -2.46
C GLY A 245 -2.88 15.25 -2.71
N VAL A 246 -3.25 15.29 -3.98
CA VAL A 246 -4.52 14.76 -4.49
C VAL A 246 -4.28 14.10 -5.84
N ALA A 247 -4.89 12.93 -6.04
CA ALA A 247 -4.88 12.23 -7.32
C ALA A 247 -6.28 11.77 -7.71
N GLY A 248 -6.56 11.86 -9.01
CA GLY A 248 -7.72 11.27 -9.64
C GLY A 248 -7.31 10.15 -10.58
N TYR A 249 -8.12 9.11 -10.63
CA TYR A 249 -7.92 7.92 -11.45
C TYR A 249 -9.16 7.71 -12.31
N VAL A 250 -8.97 7.45 -13.59
CA VAL A 250 -10.05 7.08 -14.50
C VAL A 250 -9.58 5.88 -15.31
N GLN A 251 -10.40 4.82 -15.37
CA GLN A 251 -10.11 3.62 -16.15
C GLN A 251 -11.32 3.29 -17.01
N TYR A 252 -11.07 3.01 -18.28
CA TYR A 252 -12.11 2.67 -19.24
C TYR A 252 -11.80 1.38 -19.98
N GLY A 253 -12.62 0.36 -19.78
CA GLY A 253 -12.58 -0.91 -20.50
C GLY A 253 -12.99 -0.73 -21.94
N MET A 254 -12.06 -0.81 -22.87
CA MET A 254 -12.31 -0.69 -24.31
C MET A 254 -12.72 -2.02 -24.93
N SER A 255 -12.30 -3.13 -24.34
CA SER A 255 -12.68 -4.50 -24.65
C SER A 255 -12.47 -5.39 -23.42
N ASP A 256 -12.83 -6.67 -23.52
CA ASP A 256 -12.62 -7.65 -22.44
C ASP A 256 -11.14 -7.79 -22.04
N ASP A 257 -10.23 -7.57 -22.98
CA ASP A 257 -8.79 -7.75 -22.79
C ASP A 257 -8.01 -6.43 -22.67
N PHE A 258 -8.64 -5.28 -22.96
CA PHE A 258 -7.92 -3.99 -22.99
C PHE A 258 -8.64 -2.89 -22.23
N THR A 259 -7.93 -2.32 -21.26
CA THR A 259 -8.37 -1.15 -20.47
C THR A 259 -7.36 -0.02 -20.65
N LEU A 260 -7.85 1.18 -20.88
CA LEU A 260 -7.07 2.42 -20.86
C LEU A 260 -7.37 3.20 -19.60
N GLY A 261 -6.34 3.79 -18.98
CA GLY A 261 -6.55 4.60 -17.80
C GLY A 261 -5.57 5.76 -17.68
N ILE A 262 -5.97 6.72 -16.87
CA ILE A 262 -5.19 7.91 -16.56
C ILE A 262 -5.17 8.12 -15.05
N ARG A 263 -3.99 8.49 -14.52
CA ARG A 263 -3.81 9.08 -13.21
C ARG A 263 -3.34 10.51 -13.40
N ALA A 264 -3.97 11.45 -12.69
CA ALA A 264 -3.51 12.83 -12.59
C ALA A 264 -3.32 13.16 -11.10
N GLU A 265 -2.12 13.57 -10.73
CA GLU A 265 -1.71 13.85 -9.36
C GLU A 265 -1.14 15.26 -9.24
N SER A 266 -1.54 15.96 -8.18
CA SER A 266 -0.85 17.16 -7.69
C SER A 266 -0.25 16.82 -6.33
N PHE A 267 1.06 16.92 -6.20
CA PHE A 267 1.81 16.63 -4.99
C PHE A 267 2.61 17.87 -4.58
N THR A 268 2.60 18.20 -3.30
CA THR A 268 3.40 19.28 -2.73
C THR A 268 4.34 18.70 -1.68
N ASP A 269 5.65 18.83 -1.94
CA ASP A 269 6.71 18.61 -0.98
C ASP A 269 6.78 19.82 -0.03
N ARG A 270 6.59 19.58 1.26
CA ARG A 270 6.67 20.59 2.32
C ARG A 270 7.86 20.37 3.24
N GLY A 271 8.81 19.54 2.82
CA GLY A 271 10.01 19.19 3.59
C GLY A 271 10.23 17.70 3.74
N VAL A 272 9.45 16.84 3.03
CA VAL A 272 9.69 15.39 3.00
C VAL A 272 10.94 15.03 2.20
N GLY A 273 11.46 15.96 1.39
CA GLY A 273 12.69 15.81 0.63
C GLY A 273 12.52 15.07 -0.69
N ALA A 274 11.33 15.16 -1.31
CA ALA A 274 11.07 14.56 -2.61
C ALA A 274 11.86 15.23 -3.75
N PHE A 275 11.95 16.55 -3.71
CA PHE A 275 12.54 17.35 -4.79
C PHE A 275 13.64 18.28 -4.29
N LEU A 276 13.63 18.61 -3.03
CA LEU A 276 14.47 19.63 -2.45
C LEU A 276 15.36 19.02 -1.36
N PRO A 277 16.58 19.57 -1.13
CA PRO A 277 17.33 19.25 0.07
C PRO A 277 16.45 19.51 1.31
N GLU A 278 16.63 18.69 2.31
CA GLU A 278 15.90 18.77 3.58
C GLU A 278 15.88 20.22 4.11
N GLY A 279 14.68 20.75 4.38
CA GLY A 279 14.49 22.12 4.91
C GLY A 279 14.22 23.20 3.87
N LEU A 280 14.04 22.86 2.58
CA LEU A 280 13.45 23.75 1.58
C LEU A 280 12.00 23.29 1.36
N GLU A 281 11.05 24.20 1.49
CA GLU A 281 9.62 23.93 1.56
C GLU A 281 8.89 24.40 0.29
N ASP A 282 7.74 23.75 0.03
CA ASP A 282 6.72 24.19 -0.94
C ASP A 282 7.09 24.06 -2.44
N GLU A 283 7.68 22.92 -2.83
CA GLU A 283 7.76 22.58 -4.26
C GLU A 283 6.59 21.68 -4.66
N SER A 284 5.93 22.01 -5.76
CA SER A 284 4.78 21.26 -6.25
C SER A 284 5.02 20.64 -7.62
N VAL A 285 4.59 19.39 -7.78
CA VAL A 285 4.62 18.68 -9.06
C VAL A 285 3.21 18.26 -9.46
N PHE A 286 2.89 18.50 -10.72
CA PHE A 286 1.73 17.94 -11.36
C PHE A 286 2.17 16.81 -12.29
N ALA A 287 1.73 15.58 -11.99
CA ALA A 287 2.08 14.38 -12.72
C ALA A 287 0.86 13.79 -13.43
N VAL A 288 1.01 13.47 -14.72
CA VAL A 288 -0.02 12.78 -15.50
C VAL A 288 0.57 11.48 -16.04
N THR A 289 -0.11 10.37 -15.77
CA THR A 289 0.28 9.03 -16.23
C THR A 289 -0.86 8.41 -17.04
N LEU A 290 -0.59 8.07 -18.28
CA LEU A 290 -1.49 7.34 -19.17
C LEU A 290 -0.99 5.91 -19.30
N SER A 291 -1.82 4.92 -18.92
CA SER A 291 -1.46 3.50 -18.97
C SER A 291 -2.52 2.72 -19.74
N GLY A 292 -2.07 1.76 -20.55
CA GLY A 292 -2.91 0.71 -21.10
C GLY A 292 -2.64 -0.59 -20.36
N GLN A 293 -3.65 -1.41 -20.11
CA GLN A 293 -3.49 -2.79 -19.68
C GLN A 293 -4.05 -3.72 -20.73
N TYR A 294 -3.18 -4.55 -21.31
CA TYR A 294 -3.58 -5.62 -22.24
C TYR A 294 -3.36 -6.97 -21.56
N LYS A 295 -4.46 -7.69 -21.32
CA LYS A 295 -4.49 -8.97 -20.61
C LYS A 295 -4.48 -10.15 -21.55
N ILE A 296 -3.63 -11.13 -21.26
CA ILE A 296 -3.54 -12.42 -21.94
C ILE A 296 -3.45 -13.48 -20.85
N ASP A 297 -4.55 -14.12 -20.53
CA ASP A 297 -4.66 -15.00 -19.35
C ASP A 297 -4.18 -14.28 -18.08
N ASN A 298 -3.14 -14.79 -17.42
CA ASN A 298 -2.54 -14.21 -16.21
C ASN A 298 -1.43 -13.19 -16.51
N LEU A 299 -1.11 -12.95 -17.78
CA LEU A 299 -0.12 -11.97 -18.21
C LEU A 299 -0.80 -10.64 -18.50
N THR A 300 -0.23 -9.54 -18.00
CA THR A 300 -0.64 -8.18 -18.36
C THR A 300 0.52 -7.42 -18.95
N ILE A 301 0.34 -6.83 -20.12
CA ILE A 301 1.30 -5.93 -20.78
C ILE A 301 0.83 -4.50 -20.54
N ILE A 302 1.72 -3.65 -20.01
CA ILE A 302 1.38 -2.30 -19.56
C ILE A 302 2.30 -1.29 -20.24
N PRO A 303 1.96 -0.77 -21.43
CA PRO A 303 2.56 0.46 -21.95
C PRO A 303 2.08 1.65 -21.11
N GLU A 304 3.03 2.49 -20.70
CA GLU A 304 2.76 3.65 -19.85
C GLU A 304 3.56 4.86 -20.35
N PHE A 305 2.91 6.01 -20.39
CA PHE A 305 3.54 7.31 -20.66
C PHE A 305 3.23 8.27 -19.50
N ARG A 306 4.28 8.86 -18.96
CA ARG A 306 4.19 9.76 -17.80
C ARG A 306 4.86 11.09 -18.11
N VAL A 307 4.24 12.17 -17.64
CA VAL A 307 4.78 13.52 -17.65
C VAL A 307 4.66 14.10 -16.25
N ASP A 308 5.77 14.56 -15.71
CA ASP A 308 5.87 15.26 -14.45
C ASP A 308 6.26 16.71 -14.75
N SER A 309 5.62 17.69 -14.12
CA SER A 309 5.88 19.11 -14.32
C SER A 309 5.91 19.83 -12.98
N SER A 310 7.03 20.50 -12.69
CA SER A 310 7.17 21.41 -11.55
C SER A 310 6.49 22.74 -11.84
N SER A 311 5.96 23.39 -10.80
CA SER A 311 5.31 24.68 -10.92
C SER A 311 6.29 25.86 -10.91
N ASP A 312 7.39 25.74 -10.18
CA ASP A 312 8.19 26.89 -9.78
C ASP A 312 9.70 26.77 -10.07
N SER A 313 10.24 25.57 -10.26
CA SER A 313 11.68 25.35 -10.38
C SER A 313 12.08 24.30 -11.40
N ASP A 314 13.33 24.36 -11.81
CA ASP A 314 13.99 23.34 -12.61
C ASP A 314 14.48 22.22 -11.69
N ILE A 315 13.57 21.33 -11.28
CA ILE A 315 13.88 20.19 -10.38
C ILE A 315 14.30 18.94 -11.14
N PHE A 316 14.12 18.90 -12.44
CA PHE A 316 14.55 17.80 -13.31
C PHE A 316 15.83 18.20 -14.07
N GLU A 317 16.63 17.22 -14.51
CA GLU A 317 17.90 17.47 -15.20
C GLU A 317 17.77 18.39 -16.41
N ASP A 318 16.69 18.29 -17.17
CA ASP A 318 16.41 19.06 -18.37
C ASP A 318 15.42 20.24 -18.13
N GLY A 319 15.19 20.65 -16.85
CA GLY A 319 14.35 21.80 -16.51
C GLY A 319 13.16 21.47 -15.60
N SER A 320 12.01 22.08 -15.86
CA SER A 320 10.81 21.96 -15.03
C SER A 320 9.88 20.81 -15.43
N SER A 321 10.26 19.94 -16.36
CA SER A 321 9.41 18.86 -16.84
C SER A 321 10.20 17.62 -17.20
N LEU A 322 9.71 16.45 -16.77
CA LEU A 322 10.24 15.13 -17.09
C LEU A 322 9.18 14.32 -17.84
N SER A 323 9.55 13.73 -18.96
CA SER A 323 8.68 12.79 -19.71
C SER A 323 9.34 11.43 -19.81
N SER A 324 8.59 10.37 -19.56
CA SER A 324 9.10 9.01 -19.67
C SER A 324 8.08 8.05 -20.31
N PHE A 325 8.60 7.10 -21.08
CA PHE A 325 7.85 5.94 -21.55
C PHE A 325 8.35 4.70 -20.81
N LEU A 326 7.39 3.86 -20.41
CA LEU A 326 7.63 2.61 -19.74
C LEU A 326 6.80 1.51 -20.42
N LEU A 327 7.37 0.32 -20.55
CA LEU A 327 6.65 -0.88 -20.96
C LEU A 327 6.90 -1.96 -19.92
N ALA A 328 5.87 -2.30 -19.16
CA ALA A 328 5.96 -3.36 -18.16
C ALA A 328 5.21 -4.61 -18.59
N VAL A 329 5.62 -5.73 -18.01
CA VAL A 329 4.94 -7.02 -18.09
C VAL A 329 4.82 -7.55 -16.68
N THR A 330 3.59 -7.91 -16.28
CA THR A 330 3.30 -8.56 -14.99
C THR A 330 2.62 -9.91 -15.24
N TYR A 331 2.93 -10.90 -14.42
CA TYR A 331 2.28 -12.21 -14.43
C TYR A 331 1.88 -12.60 -13.01
N GLY A 332 0.60 -12.87 -12.78
CA GLY A 332 0.07 -13.35 -11.49
C GLY A 332 -0.24 -14.85 -11.53
N PHE A 333 -0.10 -15.55 -10.42
CA PHE A 333 -0.41 -16.99 -10.31
C PHE A 333 -1.00 -17.34 -8.94
#